data_6a2d2b354d3ab633dabf28e80dde40b5
#
_entry.id   6a2d2b354d3ab633dabf28e80dde40b5
#
_cell.length_a   1.000
_cell.length_b   1.000
_cell.length_c   1.000
_cell.angle_alpha   90.00
_cell.angle_beta   90.00
_cell.angle_gamma   90.00
#
_symmetry.space_group_name_H-M   'P 1'
#
loop_
_entity.id
_entity.type
_entity.pdbx_description
1 polymer ?
#
loop_
_entity_poly.entity_id
_entity_poly.type
_entity_poly.pdbx_seq_one_letter_code
_entity_poly.pdbx_strand_id
1 'polypeptide(L)'
;THHILLSDCLTLRKPTKLGDTITLGGVPLIFLPQTVAEREEQEAKRRAERPAAIWPSFLWLTVFQVLACLQLLVAAGTEPTIAIPLAFLGLTVLMWLYYAALRATRCVGFEMETIAFFLSTLSLSITASSAQSSLFKQFLAILLGLALFLVLGLFLRDLSRVQKNRWLMAAAAIGLLGITLVIGNSKYGAVNWISIGGMSFQPSEIAKICYIFAGSATLERLFRRRNLALFIVLTGVCIGLLGLMSDFGTAAIFFVTFLVIAYMRSGDFATLSLICGGAVFGAGIILKFKPYILSRFASWGHAWEFASPPGYQQTRAMSA
;
A
#
# COMPACT_ATOMS: atom_id res chain seq x y z
N THR A 1 34.41 1.01 33.59
CA THR A 1 33.81 2.03 32.66
C THR A 1 34.24 1.68 31.25
N HIS A 2 33.36 1.05 30.52
CA HIS A 2 33.60 0.76 29.10
C HIS A 2 32.79 1.76 28.26
N HIS A 3 33.48 2.68 27.59
CA HIS A 3 32.89 3.60 26.65
C HIS A 3 32.62 2.84 25.34
N ILE A 4 31.37 2.70 24.97
CA ILE A 4 30.98 2.23 23.63
C ILE A 4 30.67 3.48 22.82
N LEU A 5 31.61 3.90 21.96
CA LEU A 5 31.37 4.92 20.95
C LEU A 5 30.66 4.25 19.77
N LEU A 6 29.37 4.57 19.59
CA LEU A 6 28.54 4.13 18.46
C LEU A 6 28.79 4.97 17.19
N SER A 7 30.06 5.30 16.88
CA SER A 7 30.38 6.06 15.67
C SER A 7 30.92 5.23 14.51
N ASP A 8 31.30 3.98 14.73
CA ASP A 8 31.74 3.09 13.65
C ASP A 8 31.11 1.71 13.79
N CYS A 9 30.55 1.21 12.69
CA CYS A 9 29.88 -0.07 12.53
C CYS A 9 30.79 -1.29 12.78
N LEU A 10 31.25 -1.47 14.02
CA LEU A 10 31.81 -2.72 14.50
C LEU A 10 30.90 -3.22 15.63
N THR A 11 29.95 -4.09 15.28
CA THR A 11 29.13 -4.82 16.25
C THR A 11 29.99 -5.82 17.02
N LEU A 12 30.74 -5.34 18.00
CA LEU A 12 31.31 -6.19 19.05
C LEU A 12 30.14 -6.53 20.00
N ARG A 13 29.56 -7.71 19.84
CA ARG A 13 28.64 -8.30 20.82
C ARG A 13 29.43 -8.67 22.06
N LYS A 14 29.60 -7.73 22.96
CA LYS A 14 30.13 -8.01 24.29
C LYS A 14 28.94 -8.29 25.20
N PRO A 15 28.88 -9.44 25.92
CA PRO A 15 27.84 -9.68 26.89
C PRO A 15 27.95 -8.62 28.00
N THR A 16 26.90 -7.83 28.19
CA THR A 16 26.80 -6.84 29.27
C THR A 16 26.45 -7.56 30.55
N LYS A 17 27.16 -7.21 31.65
CA LYS A 17 26.89 -7.71 33.00
C LYS A 17 26.05 -6.70 33.79
N LEU A 18 25.33 -7.20 34.80
CA LEU A 18 24.62 -6.34 35.74
C LEU A 18 25.60 -5.36 36.41
N GLY A 19 25.27 -4.08 36.38
CA GLY A 19 26.12 -3.00 36.86
C GLY A 19 26.99 -2.32 35.80
N ASP A 20 27.01 -2.83 34.56
CA ASP A 20 27.74 -2.16 33.48
C ASP A 20 27.05 -0.85 33.10
N THR A 21 27.86 0.19 32.88
CA THR A 21 27.37 1.50 32.47
C THR A 21 27.65 1.70 30.98
N ILE A 22 26.62 1.97 30.18
CA ILE A 22 26.71 2.34 28.78
C ILE A 22 26.37 3.81 28.65
N THR A 23 27.23 4.59 27.99
CA THR A 23 26.96 6.02 27.74
C THR A 23 26.41 6.19 26.31
N LEU A 24 25.18 6.64 26.19
CA LEU A 24 24.53 6.96 24.93
C LEU A 24 24.31 8.47 24.83
N GLY A 25 24.97 9.14 23.89
CA GLY A 25 24.81 10.58 23.70
C GLY A 25 25.18 11.43 24.94
N GLY A 26 26.14 10.97 25.76
CA GLY A 26 26.54 11.65 27.00
C GLY A 26 25.69 11.27 28.25
N VAL A 27 24.62 10.50 28.10
CA VAL A 27 23.78 10.03 29.21
C VAL A 27 24.25 8.65 29.66
N PRO A 28 24.65 8.45 30.94
CA PRO A 28 25.04 7.14 31.44
C PRO A 28 23.79 6.30 31.74
N LEU A 29 23.70 5.13 31.12
CA LEU A 29 22.69 4.11 31.36
C LEU A 29 23.33 2.95 32.15
N ILE A 30 22.75 2.61 33.29
CA ILE A 30 23.24 1.52 34.14
C ILE A 30 22.32 0.32 34.01
N PHE A 31 22.89 -0.87 33.78
CA PHE A 31 22.13 -2.12 33.79
C PHE A 31 21.81 -2.54 35.23
N LEU A 32 20.57 -2.30 35.64
CA LEU A 32 20.06 -2.72 36.95
C LEU A 32 19.30 -4.04 36.83
N PRO A 33 19.30 -4.90 37.88
CA PRO A 33 18.41 -6.06 37.90
C PRO A 33 16.97 -5.59 37.99
N GLN A 34 16.11 -6.16 37.14
CA GLN A 34 14.68 -5.89 37.19
C GLN A 34 14.09 -6.40 38.52
N THR A 35 13.25 -5.60 39.12
CA THR A 35 12.42 -6.04 40.25
C THR A 35 11.36 -7.04 39.77
N VAL A 36 10.83 -7.86 40.69
CA VAL A 36 9.78 -8.85 40.36
C VAL A 36 8.56 -8.15 39.75
N ALA A 37 8.16 -7.01 40.30
CA ALA A 37 7.03 -6.22 39.80
C ALA A 37 7.25 -5.70 38.36
N GLU A 38 8.45 -5.21 38.05
CA GLU A 38 8.80 -4.76 36.69
C GLU A 38 8.84 -5.93 35.70
N ARG A 39 9.24 -7.12 36.10
CA ARG A 39 9.17 -8.32 35.25
C ARG A 39 7.73 -8.72 34.97
N GLU A 40 6.86 -8.72 35.97
CA GLU A 40 5.45 -9.02 35.82
C GLU A 40 4.76 -8.00 34.91
N GLU A 41 5.04 -6.71 35.05
CA GLU A 41 4.53 -5.67 34.19
C GLU A 41 5.04 -5.82 32.77
N GLN A 42 6.31 -6.15 32.56
CA GLN A 42 6.89 -6.36 31.25
C GLN A 42 6.36 -7.63 30.59
N GLU A 43 6.13 -8.70 31.37
CA GLU A 43 5.48 -9.91 30.87
C GLU A 43 4.01 -9.67 30.54
N ALA A 44 3.29 -8.87 31.32
CA ALA A 44 1.92 -8.46 31.02
C ALA A 44 1.86 -7.64 29.73
N LYS A 45 2.77 -6.68 29.54
CA LYS A 45 2.90 -5.93 28.27
C LYS A 45 3.23 -6.84 27.11
N ARG A 46 4.18 -7.76 27.24
CA ARG A 46 4.52 -8.74 26.19
C ARG A 46 3.37 -9.70 25.88
N ARG A 47 2.52 -10.05 26.86
CA ARG A 47 1.31 -10.86 26.64
C ARG A 47 0.25 -10.06 25.90
N ALA A 48 0.08 -8.78 26.23
CA ALA A 48 -0.84 -7.88 25.53
C ALA A 48 -0.39 -7.59 24.08
N GLU A 49 0.91 -7.53 23.84
CA GLU A 49 1.52 -7.31 22.52
C GLU A 49 1.68 -8.59 21.69
N ARG A 50 1.34 -9.77 22.24
CA ARG A 50 1.37 -11.00 21.43
C ARG A 50 0.36 -10.88 20.29
N PRO A 51 0.80 -11.06 19.04
CA PRO A 51 -0.12 -11.08 17.93
C PRO A 51 -1.19 -12.16 18.19
N ALA A 52 -2.45 -11.80 17.96
CA ALA A 52 -3.57 -12.73 18.12
C ALA A 52 -3.32 -14.00 17.29
N ALA A 53 -3.81 -15.13 17.77
CA ALA A 53 -3.72 -16.37 17.02
C ALA A 53 -4.45 -16.20 15.68
N ILE A 54 -3.75 -16.34 14.57
CA ILE A 54 -4.22 -15.94 13.23
C ILE A 54 -5.09 -17.01 12.59
N TRP A 55 -4.86 -18.28 12.95
CA TRP A 55 -5.59 -19.39 12.37
C TRP A 55 -7.13 -19.28 12.52
N PRO A 56 -7.71 -18.71 13.61
CA PRO A 56 -9.17 -18.54 13.69
C PRO A 56 -9.68 -17.54 12.63
N SER A 57 -8.96 -16.47 12.36
CA SER A 57 -9.33 -15.48 11.32
C SER A 57 -9.35 -16.12 9.94
N PHE A 58 -8.36 -16.96 9.62
CA PHE A 58 -8.33 -17.70 8.36
C PHE A 58 -9.44 -18.76 8.28
N LEU A 59 -9.79 -19.38 9.39
CA LEU A 59 -10.92 -20.32 9.43
C LEU A 59 -12.25 -19.59 9.18
N TRP A 60 -12.50 -18.48 9.85
CA TRP A 60 -13.68 -17.67 9.61
C TRP A 60 -13.75 -17.13 8.18
N LEU A 61 -12.61 -16.75 7.63
CA LEU A 61 -12.52 -16.31 6.23
C LEU A 61 -12.84 -17.48 5.28
N THR A 62 -12.39 -18.70 5.59
CA THR A 62 -12.76 -19.90 4.82
C THR A 62 -14.28 -20.14 4.86
N VAL A 63 -14.89 -20.03 6.06
CA VAL A 63 -16.36 -20.14 6.19
C VAL A 63 -17.05 -19.08 5.35
N PHE A 64 -16.58 -17.84 5.39
CA PHE A 64 -17.11 -16.76 4.56
C PHE A 64 -16.98 -17.05 3.06
N GLN A 65 -15.83 -17.57 2.61
CA GLN A 65 -15.62 -17.96 1.20
C GLN A 65 -16.58 -19.06 0.76
N VAL A 66 -16.81 -20.07 1.61
CA VAL A 66 -17.76 -21.16 1.32
C VAL A 66 -19.20 -20.62 1.25
N LEU A 67 -19.60 -19.79 2.21
CA LEU A 67 -20.95 -19.20 2.22
C LEU A 67 -21.18 -18.29 1.01
N ALA A 68 -20.21 -17.47 0.65
CA ALA A 68 -20.27 -16.61 -0.54
C ALA A 68 -20.38 -17.45 -1.82
N CYS A 69 -19.61 -18.54 -1.92
CA CYS A 69 -19.72 -19.47 -3.05
C CYS A 69 -21.11 -20.12 -3.13
N LEU A 70 -21.63 -20.62 -2.01
CA LEU A 70 -22.96 -21.23 -1.95
C LEU A 70 -24.06 -20.23 -2.32
N GLN A 71 -23.99 -19.01 -1.81
CA GLN A 71 -24.94 -17.95 -2.15
C GLN A 71 -24.95 -17.65 -3.66
N LEU A 72 -23.79 -17.57 -4.28
CA LEU A 72 -23.65 -17.34 -5.72
C LEU A 72 -24.18 -18.52 -6.56
N LEU A 73 -23.94 -19.77 -6.11
CA LEU A 73 -24.48 -20.95 -6.79
C LEU A 73 -26.00 -21.00 -6.71
N VAL A 74 -26.59 -20.66 -5.57
CA VAL A 74 -28.04 -20.57 -5.42
C VAL A 74 -28.61 -19.45 -6.28
N ALA A 75 -27.95 -18.31 -6.34
CA ALA A 75 -28.35 -17.16 -7.16
C ALA A 75 -28.24 -17.42 -8.66
N ALA A 76 -27.27 -18.26 -9.09
CA ALA A 76 -27.10 -18.62 -10.48
C ALA A 76 -28.20 -19.56 -11.06
N GLY A 77 -28.99 -20.19 -10.19
CA GLY A 77 -30.14 -21.03 -10.56
C GLY A 77 -29.77 -22.29 -11.33
N THR A 78 -30.41 -22.53 -12.47
CA THR A 78 -30.31 -23.78 -13.23
C THR A 78 -29.08 -23.89 -14.14
N GLU A 79 -28.30 -22.84 -14.27
CA GLU A 79 -27.02 -22.86 -15.03
C GLU A 79 -25.79 -22.75 -14.10
N PRO A 80 -25.45 -23.82 -13.34
CA PRO A 80 -24.32 -23.78 -12.43
C PRO A 80 -23.02 -23.73 -13.25
N THR A 81 -22.38 -22.58 -13.25
CA THR A 81 -21.09 -22.44 -13.88
C THR A 81 -20.01 -22.99 -12.94
N ILE A 82 -19.38 -24.09 -13.33
CA ILE A 82 -18.27 -24.74 -12.57
C ILE A 82 -17.14 -23.73 -12.26
N ALA A 83 -17.04 -22.64 -13.03
CA ALA A 83 -16.04 -21.60 -12.81
C ALA A 83 -16.13 -20.93 -11.42
N ILE A 84 -17.35 -20.76 -10.86
CA ILE A 84 -17.55 -20.13 -9.54
C ILE A 84 -16.91 -20.97 -8.43
N PRO A 85 -17.33 -22.24 -8.21
CA PRO A 85 -16.75 -23.05 -7.14
C PRO A 85 -15.26 -23.30 -7.34
N LEU A 86 -14.78 -23.41 -8.58
CA LEU A 86 -13.37 -23.58 -8.88
C LEU A 86 -12.54 -22.36 -8.48
N ALA A 87 -13.04 -21.15 -8.76
CA ALA A 87 -12.35 -19.90 -8.40
C ALA A 87 -12.29 -19.71 -6.88
N PHE A 88 -13.39 -19.98 -6.16
CA PHE A 88 -13.42 -19.87 -4.69
C PHE A 88 -12.56 -20.94 -4.02
N LEU A 89 -12.63 -22.19 -4.50
CA LEU A 89 -11.75 -23.26 -4.03
C LEU A 89 -10.28 -22.90 -4.25
N GLY A 90 -9.95 -22.41 -5.44
CA GLY A 90 -8.61 -21.94 -5.77
C GLY A 90 -8.13 -20.84 -4.84
N LEU A 91 -8.97 -19.85 -4.54
CA LEU A 91 -8.64 -18.76 -3.59
C LEU A 91 -8.43 -19.30 -2.17
N THR A 92 -9.28 -20.22 -1.73
CA THR A 92 -9.17 -20.85 -0.40
C THR A 92 -7.87 -21.64 -0.27
N VAL A 93 -7.57 -22.48 -1.25
CA VAL A 93 -6.32 -23.28 -1.29
C VAL A 93 -5.10 -22.35 -1.30
N LEU A 94 -5.13 -21.31 -2.14
CA LEU A 94 -4.07 -20.31 -2.23
C LEU A 94 -3.84 -19.61 -0.89
N MET A 95 -4.90 -19.23 -0.18
CA MET A 95 -4.84 -18.60 1.13
C MET A 95 -4.14 -19.51 2.16
N TRP A 96 -4.50 -20.78 2.22
CA TRP A 96 -3.90 -21.72 3.16
C TRP A 96 -2.46 -22.08 2.81
N LEU A 97 -2.14 -22.21 1.52
CA LEU A 97 -0.75 -22.39 1.05
C LEU A 97 0.12 -21.19 1.39
N TYR A 98 -0.42 -19.99 1.18
CA TYR A 98 0.26 -18.76 1.54
C TYR A 98 0.54 -18.68 3.05
N TYR A 99 -0.47 -18.98 3.88
CA TYR A 99 -0.31 -19.06 5.32
C TYR A 99 0.78 -20.07 5.73
N ALA A 100 0.76 -21.27 5.17
CA ALA A 100 1.75 -22.30 5.45
C ALA A 100 3.17 -21.84 5.06
N ALA A 101 3.32 -21.22 3.88
CA ALA A 101 4.60 -20.72 3.38
C ALA A 101 5.18 -19.62 4.29
N LEU A 102 4.36 -18.64 4.70
CA LEU A 102 4.81 -17.59 5.59
C LEU A 102 5.13 -18.11 7.00
N ARG A 103 4.35 -19.05 7.51
CA ARG A 103 4.63 -19.67 8.80
C ARG A 103 5.95 -20.46 8.78
N ALA A 104 6.25 -21.14 7.69
CA ALA A 104 7.54 -21.82 7.49
C ALA A 104 8.72 -20.84 7.51
N THR A 105 8.53 -19.62 7.06
CA THR A 105 9.53 -18.54 7.10
C THR A 105 9.59 -17.78 8.43
N ARG A 106 8.87 -18.25 9.46
CA ARG A 106 8.77 -17.63 10.80
C ARG A 106 8.26 -16.18 10.78
N CYS A 107 7.44 -15.81 9.81
CA CYS A 107 6.76 -14.52 9.82
C CYS A 107 5.71 -14.50 10.95
N VAL A 108 5.61 -13.37 11.62
CA VAL A 108 4.66 -13.11 12.72
C VAL A 108 3.85 -11.87 12.31
N GLY A 109 2.53 -11.97 12.39
CA GLY A 109 1.62 -10.92 11.96
C GLY A 109 1.10 -11.19 10.55
N PHE A 110 -0.23 -11.34 10.42
CA PHE A 110 -0.89 -11.68 9.15
C PHE A 110 -2.18 -10.87 8.96
N GLU A 111 -2.28 -9.76 9.68
CA GLU A 111 -3.46 -8.91 9.67
C GLU A 111 -3.70 -8.33 8.27
N MET A 112 -2.64 -7.88 7.62
CA MET A 112 -2.70 -7.31 6.26
C MET A 112 -3.11 -8.37 5.23
N GLU A 113 -2.56 -9.56 5.36
CA GLU A 113 -2.88 -10.69 4.48
C GLU A 113 -4.34 -11.14 4.67
N THR A 114 -4.83 -11.19 5.91
CA THR A 114 -6.22 -11.50 6.20
C THR A 114 -7.16 -10.51 5.52
N ILE A 115 -6.88 -9.22 5.63
CA ILE A 115 -7.65 -8.16 4.98
C ILE A 115 -7.55 -8.31 3.45
N ALA A 116 -6.36 -8.57 2.91
CA ALA A 116 -6.16 -8.74 1.48
C ALA A 116 -6.97 -9.92 0.92
N PHE A 117 -6.99 -11.07 1.60
CA PHE A 117 -7.79 -12.22 1.19
C PHE A 117 -9.30 -11.98 1.35
N PHE A 118 -9.71 -11.25 2.39
CA PHE A 118 -11.10 -10.84 2.56
C PHE A 118 -11.56 -9.95 1.39
N LEU A 119 -10.80 -8.91 1.07
CA LEU A 119 -11.10 -8.03 -0.06
C LEU A 119 -11.05 -8.77 -1.40
N SER A 120 -10.12 -9.72 -1.56
CA SER A 120 -10.05 -10.57 -2.75
C SER A 120 -11.30 -11.45 -2.87
N THR A 121 -11.82 -11.97 -1.76
CA THR A 121 -13.06 -12.74 -1.74
C THR A 121 -14.26 -11.88 -2.15
N LEU A 122 -14.38 -10.67 -1.62
CA LEU A 122 -15.42 -9.71 -2.04
C LEU A 122 -15.31 -9.37 -3.52
N SER A 123 -14.10 -9.07 -3.99
CA SER A 123 -13.85 -8.76 -5.41
C SER A 123 -14.24 -9.93 -6.32
N LEU A 124 -13.91 -11.16 -5.93
CA LEU A 124 -14.30 -12.36 -6.66
C LEU A 124 -15.81 -12.57 -6.66
N SER A 125 -16.48 -12.32 -5.53
CA SER A 125 -17.94 -12.40 -5.40
C SER A 125 -18.64 -11.40 -6.32
N ILE A 126 -18.20 -10.14 -6.34
CA ILE A 126 -18.75 -9.10 -7.21
C ILE A 126 -18.53 -9.46 -8.68
N THR A 127 -17.34 -9.95 -9.04
CA THR A 127 -17.04 -10.34 -10.42
C THR A 127 -17.88 -11.54 -10.85
N ALA A 128 -18.07 -12.53 -9.97
CA ALA A 128 -18.92 -13.70 -10.24
C ALA A 128 -20.38 -13.33 -10.47
N SER A 129 -20.90 -12.32 -9.76
CA SER A 129 -22.28 -11.87 -9.89
C SER A 129 -22.53 -10.96 -11.09
N SER A 130 -21.57 -10.06 -11.41
CA SER A 130 -21.77 -8.99 -12.40
C SER A 130 -21.10 -9.25 -13.75
N ALA A 131 -20.00 -10.01 -13.80
CA ALA A 131 -19.20 -10.23 -15.00
C ALA A 131 -18.52 -11.60 -14.99
N GLN A 132 -19.31 -12.65 -15.00
CA GLN A 132 -18.87 -14.05 -14.87
C GLN A 132 -17.80 -14.46 -15.91
N SER A 133 -17.89 -13.93 -17.14
CA SER A 133 -16.89 -14.13 -18.19
C SER A 133 -15.49 -13.60 -17.84
N SER A 134 -15.41 -12.69 -16.87
CA SER A 134 -14.15 -12.09 -16.39
C SER A 134 -13.61 -12.74 -15.11
N LEU A 135 -14.30 -13.74 -14.56
CA LEU A 135 -13.97 -14.38 -13.29
C LEU A 135 -12.54 -14.98 -13.28
N PHE A 136 -12.18 -15.68 -14.37
CA PHE A 136 -10.85 -16.24 -14.52
C PHE A 136 -9.75 -15.16 -14.56
N LYS A 137 -10.02 -14.05 -15.27
CA LYS A 137 -9.09 -12.91 -15.35
C LYS A 137 -8.91 -12.27 -13.98
N GLN A 138 -9.99 -12.15 -13.21
CA GLN A 138 -9.96 -11.62 -11.85
C GLN A 138 -9.15 -12.52 -10.90
N PHE A 139 -9.37 -13.83 -10.99
CA PHE A 139 -8.59 -14.81 -10.21
C PHE A 139 -7.09 -14.73 -10.54
N LEU A 140 -6.75 -14.64 -11.83
CA LEU A 140 -5.35 -14.49 -12.27
C LEU A 140 -4.73 -13.17 -11.79
N ALA A 141 -5.50 -12.09 -11.77
CA ALA A 141 -5.04 -10.81 -11.23
C ALA A 141 -4.75 -10.89 -9.72
N ILE A 142 -5.58 -11.59 -8.94
CA ILE A 142 -5.35 -11.85 -7.52
C ILE A 142 -4.06 -12.66 -7.32
N LEU A 143 -3.87 -13.72 -8.11
CA LEU A 143 -2.66 -14.56 -8.06
C LEU A 143 -1.40 -13.74 -8.36
N LEU A 144 -1.44 -12.91 -9.40
CA LEU A 144 -0.33 -12.01 -9.76
C LEU A 144 -0.05 -11.00 -8.66
N GLY A 145 -1.10 -10.39 -8.09
CA GLY A 145 -0.98 -9.44 -6.97
C GLY A 145 -0.31 -10.08 -5.75
N LEU A 146 -0.69 -11.31 -5.42
CA LEU A 146 -0.11 -12.07 -4.31
C LEU A 146 1.37 -12.41 -4.57
N ALA A 147 1.70 -12.83 -5.79
CA ALA A 147 3.08 -13.11 -6.18
C ALA A 147 3.95 -11.83 -6.09
N LEU A 148 3.46 -10.70 -6.56
CA LEU A 148 4.14 -9.41 -6.44
C LEU A 148 4.32 -9.00 -4.98
N PHE A 149 3.31 -9.22 -4.13
CA PHE A 149 3.39 -8.93 -2.71
C PHE A 149 4.46 -9.78 -2.01
N LEU A 150 4.55 -11.07 -2.33
CA LEU A 150 5.61 -11.95 -1.83
C LEU A 150 7.01 -11.49 -2.26
N VAL A 151 7.18 -11.17 -3.55
CA VAL A 151 8.46 -10.67 -4.09
C VAL A 151 8.84 -9.37 -3.39
N LEU A 152 7.88 -8.46 -3.21
CA LEU A 152 8.09 -7.20 -2.51
C LEU A 152 8.48 -7.44 -1.04
N GLY A 153 7.80 -8.35 -0.35
CA GLY A 153 8.11 -8.72 1.03
C GLY A 153 9.51 -9.30 1.19
N LEU A 154 9.94 -10.15 0.25
CA LEU A 154 11.30 -10.69 0.22
C LEU A 154 12.36 -9.61 -0.09
N PHE A 155 12.03 -8.67 -0.96
CA PHE A 155 12.90 -7.54 -1.29
C PHE A 155 13.10 -6.62 -0.09
N LEU A 156 12.02 -6.37 0.68
CA LEU A 156 12.01 -5.50 1.87
C LEU A 156 12.75 -6.08 3.08
N ARG A 157 12.98 -7.38 3.11
CA ARG A 157 13.75 -8.01 4.22
C ARG A 157 15.14 -7.43 4.38
N ASP A 158 15.71 -6.91 3.31
CA ASP A 158 17.04 -6.30 3.33
C ASP A 158 16.96 -4.82 2.95
N LEU A 159 16.90 -3.96 3.97
CA LEU A 159 16.83 -2.51 3.80
C LEU A 159 18.03 -1.92 3.06
N SER A 160 19.18 -2.59 3.08
CA SER A 160 20.36 -2.16 2.34
C SER A 160 20.16 -2.20 0.83
N ARG A 161 19.38 -3.19 0.35
CA ARG A 161 18.99 -3.29 -1.07
C ARG A 161 18.09 -2.15 -1.49
N VAL A 162 17.17 -1.74 -0.62
CA VAL A 162 16.26 -0.62 -0.88
C VAL A 162 17.05 0.67 -1.09
N GLN A 163 18.01 0.94 -0.21
CA GLN A 163 18.87 2.13 -0.31
C GLN A 163 19.74 2.14 -1.57
N LYS A 164 20.33 0.99 -1.92
CA LYS A 164 21.18 0.86 -3.10
C LYS A 164 20.39 1.11 -4.40
N ASN A 165 19.13 0.66 -4.44
CA ASN A 165 18.29 0.72 -5.64
C ASN A 165 17.37 1.96 -5.70
N ARG A 166 17.54 2.95 -4.81
CA ARG A 166 16.65 4.13 -4.74
C ARG A 166 16.51 4.90 -6.06
N TRP A 167 17.62 5.06 -6.79
CA TRP A 167 17.62 5.76 -8.08
C TRP A 167 16.93 4.95 -9.18
N LEU A 168 17.09 3.63 -9.15
CA LEU A 168 16.37 2.73 -10.04
C LEU A 168 14.86 2.81 -9.79
N MET A 169 14.44 2.84 -8.52
CA MET A 169 13.02 3.00 -8.17
C MET A 169 12.48 4.37 -8.60
N ALA A 170 13.24 5.45 -8.41
CA ALA A 170 12.85 6.78 -8.88
C ALA A 170 12.70 6.82 -10.41
N ALA A 171 13.67 6.26 -11.13
CA ALA A 171 13.63 6.15 -12.59
C ALA A 171 12.46 5.27 -13.07
N ALA A 172 12.19 4.15 -12.37
CA ALA A 172 11.06 3.27 -12.68
C ALA A 172 9.72 3.99 -12.48
N ALA A 173 9.56 4.78 -11.41
CA ALA A 173 8.34 5.55 -11.19
C ALA A 173 8.08 6.53 -12.33
N ILE A 174 9.10 7.34 -12.71
CA ILE A 174 8.98 8.29 -13.83
C ILE A 174 8.77 7.55 -15.15
N GLY A 175 9.52 6.47 -15.40
CA GLY A 175 9.44 5.69 -16.63
C GLY A 175 8.07 5.05 -16.84
N LEU A 176 7.50 4.45 -15.79
CA LEU A 176 6.16 3.85 -15.86
C LEU A 176 5.08 4.91 -16.15
N LEU A 177 5.15 6.08 -15.51
CA LEU A 177 4.21 7.17 -15.78
C LEU A 177 4.42 7.74 -17.19
N GLY A 178 5.68 7.92 -17.62
CA GLY A 178 6.00 8.41 -18.96
C GLY A 178 5.53 7.46 -20.07
N ILE A 179 5.76 6.15 -19.91
CA ILE A 179 5.26 5.14 -20.85
C ILE A 179 3.74 5.17 -20.91
N THR A 180 3.07 5.29 -19.74
CA THR A 180 1.61 5.35 -19.71
C THR A 180 1.07 6.60 -20.42
N LEU A 181 1.75 7.73 -20.30
CA LEU A 181 1.37 8.96 -21.01
C LEU A 181 1.41 8.79 -22.54
N VAL A 182 2.39 8.01 -23.04
CA VAL A 182 2.61 7.82 -24.49
C VAL A 182 1.69 6.76 -25.09
N ILE A 183 1.55 5.60 -24.44
CA ILE A 183 0.83 4.44 -25.00
C ILE A 183 -0.47 4.12 -24.25
N GLY A 184 -0.83 4.89 -23.23
CA GLY A 184 -2.01 4.65 -22.42
C GLY A 184 -3.31 4.92 -23.17
N ASN A 185 -4.33 4.14 -22.82
CA ASN A 185 -5.68 4.33 -23.32
C ASN A 185 -6.47 5.24 -22.39
N SER A 186 -7.25 6.15 -22.98
CA SER A 186 -8.15 6.99 -22.19
C SER A 186 -9.37 6.21 -21.75
N LYS A 187 -9.56 6.13 -20.43
CA LYS A 187 -10.78 5.61 -19.80
C LYS A 187 -11.31 6.64 -18.81
N TYR A 188 -12.58 7.00 -18.95
CA TYR A 188 -13.25 7.96 -18.06
C TYR A 188 -12.57 9.35 -17.99
N GLY A 189 -11.93 9.77 -19.07
CA GLY A 189 -11.27 11.08 -19.18
C GLY A 189 -9.83 11.15 -18.66
N ALA A 190 -9.24 10.03 -18.20
CA ALA A 190 -7.84 9.93 -17.81
C ALA A 190 -7.10 8.91 -18.68
N VAL A 191 -5.86 9.23 -19.07
CA VAL A 191 -4.99 8.34 -19.85
C VAL A 191 -4.11 7.56 -18.85
N ASN A 192 -4.65 6.48 -18.26
CA ASN A 192 -3.96 5.78 -17.17
C ASN A 192 -4.01 4.25 -17.27
N TRP A 193 -4.59 3.70 -18.34
CA TRP A 193 -4.70 2.27 -18.56
C TRP A 193 -3.92 1.81 -19.76
N ILE A 194 -3.21 0.70 -19.64
CA ILE A 194 -2.61 -0.03 -20.74
C ILE A 194 -3.33 -1.35 -20.89
N SER A 195 -3.80 -1.67 -22.09
CA SER A 195 -4.50 -2.93 -22.39
C SER A 195 -3.58 -3.86 -23.16
N ILE A 196 -3.27 -5.02 -22.59
CA ILE A 196 -2.42 -6.05 -23.20
C ILE A 196 -3.17 -7.39 -23.16
N GLY A 197 -3.39 -8.01 -24.32
CA GLY A 197 -4.03 -9.34 -24.40
C GLY A 197 -5.45 -9.40 -23.81
N GLY A 198 -6.21 -8.30 -23.85
CA GLY A 198 -7.56 -8.22 -23.28
C GLY A 198 -7.61 -8.05 -21.75
N MET A 199 -6.45 -7.85 -21.13
CA MET A 199 -6.33 -7.42 -19.72
C MET A 199 -5.95 -5.94 -19.67
N SER A 200 -6.59 -5.19 -18.79
CA SER A 200 -6.26 -3.77 -18.55
C SER A 200 -5.40 -3.66 -17.30
N PHE A 201 -4.29 -2.97 -17.42
CA PHE A 201 -3.32 -2.74 -16.33
C PHE A 201 -3.08 -1.25 -16.17
N GLN A 202 -2.95 -0.80 -14.93
CA GLN A 202 -2.67 0.60 -14.59
C GLN A 202 -1.23 0.72 -14.04
N PRO A 203 -0.24 1.18 -14.83
CA PRO A 203 1.15 1.24 -14.39
C PRO A 203 1.40 2.20 -13.23
N SER A 204 0.52 3.19 -13.02
CA SER A 204 0.61 4.10 -11.89
C SER A 204 0.49 3.39 -10.52
N GLU A 205 -0.13 2.19 -10.46
CA GLU A 205 -0.16 1.38 -9.24
C GLU A 205 1.24 0.90 -8.83
N ILE A 206 2.03 0.44 -9.81
CA ILE A 206 3.44 0.08 -9.56
C ILE A 206 4.29 1.33 -9.35
N ALA A 207 4.02 2.40 -10.09
CA ALA A 207 4.74 3.66 -9.92
C ALA A 207 4.60 4.23 -8.48
N LYS A 208 3.43 4.08 -7.83
CA LYS A 208 3.22 4.44 -6.41
C LYS A 208 4.19 3.68 -5.49
N ILE A 209 4.31 2.38 -5.69
CA ILE A 209 5.22 1.54 -4.92
C ILE A 209 6.67 2.00 -5.12
N CYS A 210 7.10 2.17 -6.36
CA CYS A 210 8.44 2.65 -6.69
C CYS A 210 8.72 4.02 -6.08
N TYR A 211 7.75 4.93 -6.09
CA TYR A 211 7.85 6.26 -5.51
C TYR A 211 8.00 6.22 -3.99
N ILE A 212 7.20 5.41 -3.28
CA ILE A 212 7.30 5.22 -1.83
C ILE A 212 8.69 4.68 -1.47
N PHE A 213 9.19 3.71 -2.24
CA PHE A 213 10.54 3.17 -2.05
C PHE A 213 11.63 4.22 -2.24
N ALA A 214 11.56 5.00 -3.32
CA ALA A 214 12.51 6.07 -3.58
C ALA A 214 12.49 7.13 -2.45
N GLY A 215 11.31 7.48 -1.97
CA GLY A 215 11.11 8.42 -0.87
C GLY A 215 11.67 7.89 0.45
N SER A 216 11.25 6.69 0.87
CA SER A 216 11.68 6.08 2.13
C SER A 216 13.18 5.79 2.18
N ALA A 217 13.77 5.30 1.08
CA ALA A 217 15.22 5.10 0.97
C ALA A 217 16.01 6.41 1.01
N THR A 218 15.39 7.52 0.63
CA THR A 218 15.96 8.85 0.76
C THR A 218 15.91 9.34 2.20
N LEU A 219 14.94 8.90 3.02
CA LEU A 219 14.74 9.31 4.41
C LEU A 219 15.96 9.05 5.31
N GLU A 220 16.66 7.96 5.17
CA GLU A 220 17.74 7.57 6.07
C GLU A 220 18.98 8.50 6.00
N ARG A 221 19.20 9.19 4.86
CA ARG A 221 20.31 10.14 4.68
C ARG A 221 19.84 11.61 4.64
N LEU A 222 18.77 11.91 5.26
CA LEU A 222 17.92 13.05 5.02
C LEU A 222 18.30 14.35 5.69
N PHE A 223 19.30 14.38 6.55
CA PHE A 223 19.84 15.64 7.04
C PHE A 223 20.53 16.49 5.95
N ARG A 224 20.70 15.95 4.73
CA ARG A 224 21.22 16.71 3.60
C ARG A 224 20.10 17.37 2.82
N ARG A 225 20.08 18.70 2.78
CA ARG A 225 19.14 19.52 1.98
C ARG A 225 19.01 19.07 0.52
N ARG A 226 20.10 18.57 -0.07
CA ARG A 226 20.14 18.06 -1.44
C ARG A 226 19.19 16.86 -1.66
N ASN A 227 19.12 15.94 -0.74
CA ASN A 227 18.25 14.76 -0.88
C ASN A 227 16.77 15.12 -0.81
N LEU A 228 16.41 16.09 0.04
CA LEU A 228 15.05 16.62 0.11
C LEU A 228 14.68 17.33 -1.20
N ALA A 229 15.55 18.18 -1.72
CA ALA A 229 15.31 18.86 -2.97
C ALA A 229 15.10 17.87 -4.13
N LEU A 230 15.89 16.80 -4.20
CA LEU A 230 15.73 15.73 -5.21
C LEU A 230 14.39 15.00 -5.05
N PHE A 231 13.94 14.76 -3.82
CA PHE A 231 12.64 14.14 -3.60
C PHE A 231 11.47 15.08 -3.95
N ILE A 232 11.60 16.39 -3.69
CA ILE A 232 10.65 17.40 -4.14
C ILE A 232 10.58 17.42 -5.68
N VAL A 233 11.72 17.40 -6.36
CA VAL A 233 11.77 17.36 -7.83
C VAL A 233 11.12 16.08 -8.36
N LEU A 234 11.44 14.91 -7.79
CA LEU A 234 10.80 13.64 -8.17
C LEU A 234 9.28 13.72 -8.02
N THR A 235 8.82 14.25 -6.89
CA THR A 235 7.38 14.43 -6.62
C THR A 235 6.74 15.36 -7.64
N GLY A 236 7.38 16.49 -7.93
CA GLY A 236 6.90 17.47 -8.91
C GLY A 236 6.80 16.87 -10.31
N VAL A 237 7.80 16.09 -10.73
CA VAL A 237 7.79 15.38 -12.03
C VAL A 237 6.66 14.35 -12.08
N CYS A 238 6.50 13.51 -11.05
CA CYS A 238 5.43 12.51 -11.01
C CYS A 238 4.04 13.17 -11.03
N ILE A 239 3.80 14.19 -10.21
CA ILE A 239 2.53 14.92 -10.17
C ILE A 239 2.29 15.63 -11.51
N GLY A 240 3.32 16.21 -12.12
CA GLY A 240 3.23 16.84 -13.44
C GLY A 240 2.80 15.86 -14.52
N LEU A 241 3.43 14.68 -14.60
CA LEU A 241 3.04 13.61 -15.52
C LEU A 241 1.59 13.15 -15.30
N LEU A 242 1.20 12.93 -14.05
CA LEU A 242 -0.19 12.56 -13.70
C LEU A 242 -1.19 13.67 -14.05
N GLY A 243 -0.79 14.94 -13.89
CA GLY A 243 -1.58 16.08 -14.33
C GLY A 243 -1.80 16.11 -15.86
N LEU A 244 -0.75 15.83 -16.65
CA LEU A 244 -0.86 15.68 -18.11
C LEU A 244 -1.78 14.51 -18.51
N MET A 245 -1.73 13.42 -17.75
CA MET A 245 -2.62 12.24 -17.93
C MET A 245 -4.06 12.52 -17.46
N SER A 246 -4.33 13.66 -16.86
CA SER A 246 -5.62 14.00 -16.21
C SER A 246 -6.02 13.02 -15.09
N ASP A 247 -5.04 12.37 -14.46
CA ASP A 247 -5.24 11.46 -13.31
C ASP A 247 -4.97 12.18 -11.98
N PHE A 248 -5.87 13.10 -11.64
CA PHE A 248 -5.75 13.91 -10.43
C PHE A 248 -5.97 13.11 -9.14
N GLY A 249 -6.71 11.99 -9.21
CA GLY A 249 -6.89 11.09 -8.07
C GLY A 249 -5.57 10.48 -7.63
N THR A 250 -4.84 9.91 -8.58
CA THR A 250 -3.49 9.36 -8.33
C THR A 250 -2.50 10.47 -7.95
N ALA A 251 -2.57 11.64 -8.57
CA ALA A 251 -1.73 12.78 -8.20
C ALA A 251 -1.92 13.22 -6.74
N ALA A 252 -3.17 13.22 -6.25
CA ALA A 252 -3.47 13.51 -4.84
C ALA A 252 -2.84 12.47 -3.90
N ILE A 253 -2.85 11.18 -4.27
CA ILE A 253 -2.20 10.11 -3.48
C ILE A 253 -0.68 10.35 -3.41
N PHE A 254 -0.02 10.67 -4.53
CA PHE A 254 1.40 11.01 -4.54
C PHE A 254 1.70 12.22 -3.66
N PHE A 255 0.85 13.23 -3.71
CA PHE A 255 1.00 14.43 -2.90
C PHE A 255 0.85 14.14 -1.40
N VAL A 256 -0.20 13.42 -0.99
CA VAL A 256 -0.38 13.02 0.42
C VAL A 256 0.79 12.16 0.90
N THR A 257 1.24 11.20 0.08
CA THR A 257 2.42 10.38 0.39
C THR A 257 3.67 11.24 0.57
N PHE A 258 3.86 12.26 -0.28
CA PHE A 258 4.94 13.23 -0.12
C PHE A 258 4.85 13.97 1.21
N LEU A 259 3.66 14.47 1.58
CA LEU A 259 3.47 15.17 2.85
C LEU A 259 3.79 14.29 4.04
N VAL A 260 3.32 13.04 4.05
CA VAL A 260 3.61 12.08 5.12
C VAL A 260 5.11 11.83 5.25
N ILE A 261 5.78 11.52 4.13
CA ILE A 261 7.22 11.29 4.10
C ILE A 261 8.00 12.54 4.53
N ALA A 262 7.63 13.72 4.04
CA ALA A 262 8.27 14.98 4.39
C ALA A 262 8.08 15.33 5.86
N TYR A 263 6.88 15.10 6.41
CA TYR A 263 6.59 15.32 7.83
C TYR A 263 7.37 14.37 8.74
N MET A 264 7.33 13.08 8.47
CA MET A 264 8.08 12.08 9.25
C MET A 264 9.57 12.41 9.33
N ARG A 265 10.05 13.18 8.36
CA ARG A 265 11.44 13.59 8.28
C ARG A 265 11.76 14.90 8.99
N SER A 266 10.99 15.95 8.69
CA SER A 266 11.32 17.31 9.13
C SER A 266 10.77 17.62 10.52
N GLY A 267 9.62 17.03 10.88
CA GLY A 267 8.83 17.43 12.05
C GLY A 267 8.37 18.89 12.00
N ASP A 268 8.59 19.58 10.88
CA ASP A 268 8.35 21.01 10.73
C ASP A 268 6.97 21.26 10.09
N PHE A 269 6.03 21.64 10.94
CA PHE A 269 4.67 22.01 10.52
C PHE A 269 4.63 23.27 9.66
N ALA A 270 5.55 24.22 9.85
CA ALA A 270 5.52 25.48 9.11
C ALA A 270 5.83 25.22 7.63
N THR A 271 6.88 24.46 7.34
CA THR A 271 7.21 24.04 5.97
C THR A 271 6.08 23.24 5.34
N LEU A 272 5.46 22.32 6.10
CA LEU A 272 4.33 21.52 5.62
C LEU A 272 3.12 22.39 5.28
N SER A 273 2.77 23.35 6.14
CA SER A 273 1.66 24.28 5.91
C SER A 273 1.89 25.13 4.67
N LEU A 274 3.14 25.58 4.44
CA LEU A 274 3.50 26.33 3.23
C LEU A 274 3.32 25.48 1.96
N ILE A 275 3.75 24.23 1.99
CA ILE A 275 3.59 23.29 0.88
C ILE A 275 2.10 23.02 0.62
N CYS A 276 1.31 22.79 1.66
CA CYS A 276 -0.15 22.61 1.54
C CYS A 276 -0.83 23.85 0.97
N GLY A 277 -0.45 25.05 1.44
CA GLY A 277 -0.96 26.31 0.91
C GLY A 277 -0.65 26.49 -0.58
N GLY A 278 0.59 26.21 -0.98
CA GLY A 278 1.00 26.21 -2.38
C GLY A 278 0.24 25.19 -3.24
N ALA A 279 -0.02 23.99 -2.69
CA ALA A 279 -0.81 22.96 -3.39
C ALA A 279 -2.29 23.37 -3.55
N VAL A 280 -2.91 23.96 -2.53
CA VAL A 280 -4.28 24.48 -2.62
C VAL A 280 -4.37 25.57 -3.67
N PHE A 281 -3.40 26.49 -3.69
CA PHE A 281 -3.34 27.53 -4.71
C PHE A 281 -3.18 26.95 -6.12
N GLY A 282 -2.24 25.99 -6.29
CA GLY A 282 -2.04 25.28 -7.57
C GLY A 282 -3.29 24.50 -8.00
N ALA A 283 -3.97 23.84 -7.06
CA ALA A 283 -5.24 23.17 -7.33
C ALA A 283 -6.32 24.15 -7.81
N GLY A 284 -6.41 25.34 -7.19
CA GLY A 284 -7.33 26.40 -7.63
C GLY A 284 -7.07 26.84 -9.09
N ILE A 285 -5.80 26.96 -9.47
CA ILE A 285 -5.42 27.24 -10.87
C ILE A 285 -5.85 26.11 -11.79
N ILE A 286 -5.57 24.85 -11.44
CA ILE A 286 -5.94 23.67 -12.25
C ILE A 286 -7.47 23.61 -12.44
N LEU A 287 -8.26 23.86 -11.40
CA LEU A 287 -9.72 23.85 -11.47
C LEU A 287 -10.25 24.90 -12.46
N LYS A 288 -9.57 26.05 -12.57
CA LYS A 288 -9.92 27.09 -13.55
C LYS A 288 -9.69 26.64 -14.98
N PHE A 289 -8.64 25.85 -15.25
CA PHE A 289 -8.29 25.38 -16.59
C PHE A 289 -8.92 24.02 -16.97
N LYS A 290 -9.41 23.26 -15.99
CA LYS A 290 -9.99 21.91 -16.21
C LYS A 290 -11.39 21.82 -15.58
N PRO A 291 -12.41 22.44 -16.20
CA PRO A 291 -13.76 22.53 -15.65
C PRO A 291 -14.45 21.17 -15.44
N TYR A 292 -14.02 20.12 -16.14
CA TYR A 292 -14.57 18.76 -15.95
C TYR A 292 -14.34 18.22 -14.53
N ILE A 293 -13.34 18.71 -13.79
CA ILE A 293 -13.11 18.32 -12.39
C ILE A 293 -14.24 18.87 -11.53
N LEU A 294 -14.66 20.12 -11.80
CA LEU A 294 -15.78 20.76 -11.09
C LEU A 294 -17.09 19.99 -11.33
N SER A 295 -17.32 19.44 -12.54
CA SER A 295 -18.52 18.68 -12.83
C SER A 295 -18.62 17.38 -11.98
N ARG A 296 -17.49 16.78 -11.60
CA ARG A 296 -17.47 15.64 -10.66
C ARG A 296 -17.88 16.03 -9.24
N PHE A 297 -17.56 17.26 -8.81
CA PHE A 297 -18.02 17.78 -7.52
C PHE A 297 -19.49 18.18 -7.55
N ALA A 298 -20.02 18.60 -8.70
CA ALA A 298 -21.43 18.97 -8.85
C ALA A 298 -22.39 17.79 -8.58
N SER A 299 -21.97 16.56 -8.84
CA SER A 299 -22.76 15.37 -8.54
C SER A 299 -22.65 14.90 -7.09
N TRP A 300 -21.78 15.51 -6.27
CA TRP A 300 -21.58 15.10 -4.87
C TRP A 300 -22.80 15.49 -4.02
N GLY A 301 -23.40 14.51 -3.35
CA GLY A 301 -24.62 14.68 -2.58
C GLY A 301 -25.93 14.63 -3.41
N HIS A 302 -25.85 14.75 -4.74
CA HIS A 302 -27.00 14.80 -5.65
C HIS A 302 -26.85 13.74 -6.77
N ALA A 303 -26.29 12.58 -6.46
CA ALA A 303 -25.95 11.58 -7.45
C ALA A 303 -27.14 11.10 -8.29
N TRP A 304 -28.34 11.04 -7.71
CA TRP A 304 -29.57 10.60 -8.40
C TRP A 304 -30.09 11.60 -9.41
N GLU A 305 -29.81 12.89 -9.24
CA GLU A 305 -30.14 13.94 -10.21
C GLU A 305 -29.24 13.84 -11.46
N PHE A 306 -28.06 13.25 -11.31
CA PHE A 306 -27.06 13.05 -12.34
C PHE A 306 -26.83 11.56 -12.64
N ALA A 307 -27.90 10.78 -12.85
CA ALA A 307 -27.83 9.33 -13.09
C ALA A 307 -27.02 8.95 -14.35
N SER A 308 -26.89 9.87 -15.32
CA SER A 308 -25.93 9.81 -16.43
C SER A 308 -24.60 10.50 -16.04
N PRO A 309 -23.52 10.42 -16.84
CA PRO A 309 -22.29 11.14 -16.49
C PRO A 309 -22.60 12.64 -16.19
N PRO A 310 -22.09 13.16 -15.00
CA PRO A 310 -20.96 12.73 -14.20
C PRO A 310 -21.25 11.85 -12.97
N GLY A 311 -22.52 11.62 -12.59
CA GLY A 311 -22.91 10.89 -11.37
C GLY A 311 -23.05 9.37 -11.50
N TYR A 312 -22.84 8.80 -12.70
CA TYR A 312 -23.06 7.38 -12.98
C TYR A 312 -22.37 6.41 -12.01
N GLN A 313 -21.11 6.68 -11.64
CA GLN A 313 -20.37 5.80 -10.73
C GLN A 313 -20.95 5.80 -9.32
N GLN A 314 -21.36 6.99 -8.84
CA GLN A 314 -21.95 7.15 -7.50
C GLN A 314 -23.34 6.50 -7.44
N THR A 315 -24.18 6.70 -8.45
CA THR A 315 -25.51 6.06 -8.50
C THR A 315 -25.40 4.54 -8.56
N ARG A 316 -24.46 3.99 -9.33
CA ARG A 316 -24.22 2.54 -9.35
C ARG A 316 -23.71 1.99 -8.03
N ALA A 317 -22.78 2.70 -7.38
CA ALA A 317 -22.29 2.32 -6.05
C ALA A 317 -23.37 2.39 -4.97
N MET A 318 -24.33 3.31 -5.10
CA MET A 318 -25.44 3.45 -4.15
C MET A 318 -26.59 2.47 -4.43
N SER A 319 -26.69 1.91 -5.64
CA SER A 319 -27.69 0.92 -6.04
C SER A 319 -27.23 -0.53 -5.86
N ALA A 320 -25.95 -0.76 -5.60
CA ALA A 320 -25.37 -2.08 -5.30
C ALA A 320 -25.54 -2.48 -3.85
#